data_9ef941b1fe112658172adfe7c62f7af1
#
_entry.id   9ef941b1fe112658172adfe7c62f7af1
#
_cell.length_a   1.000
_cell.length_b   1.000
_cell.length_c   1.000
_cell.angle_alpha   90.00
_cell.angle_beta   90.00
_cell.angle_gamma   90.00
#
_symmetry.space_group_name_H-M   'P 1'
#
loop_
_entity.id
_entity.type
_entity.pdbx_description
1 polymer ?
#
loop_
_entity_poly.entity_id
_entity_poly.type
_entity_poly.pdbx_seq_one_letter_code
_entity_poly.pdbx_strand_id
1 'polypeptide(L)'
;MHKFESLPKINPDKPQDNITYIEAVSQKSSSFDKTFEDGSPFFTWIEFNITDLCNRTCSFCPRVDPKVYPNNDKEISLELYEKIMKDLADIGWEGGIVYSAFSEPLLCRKLRELLQITKEFLPGSFVEIVTNGDLLTADLAKDLLWCGMDVIKVSLYDGAFQIDPFKRMRKKSGLTEDQFILRYRWDPEGDYGLILSNRAGTIDFNQPTKLPLKNNCHFTFYKLMIDYDGRVLLCSHDWIKKRDVGNLNRQTVAEVWTSKKMKFVRDRLGNKKRNFNPCIKCDVNGTLGGMEEFKRWAK
;
A
#
# COMPACT_ATOMS: atom_id res chain seq x y z
N MET A 1 -2.78 -18.99 18.03
CA MET A 1 -1.95 -17.78 18.19
C MET A 1 -1.80 -17.15 16.80
N HIS A 2 -2.25 -15.92 16.62
CA HIS A 2 -2.17 -15.26 15.33
C HIS A 2 -0.69 -14.96 15.03
N LYS A 3 -0.15 -15.38 13.86
CA LYS A 3 1.29 -15.25 13.54
C LYS A 3 1.81 -13.79 13.52
N PHE A 4 0.91 -12.81 13.50
CA PHE A 4 1.21 -11.39 13.56
C PHE A 4 1.08 -10.77 14.97
N GLU A 5 0.84 -11.58 16.02
CA GLU A 5 1.00 -11.13 17.39
C GLU A 5 2.46 -10.68 17.62
N SER A 6 2.67 -9.64 18.42
CA SER A 6 3.98 -9.05 18.69
C SER A 6 4.66 -8.29 17.53
N LEU A 7 3.88 -7.63 16.66
CA LEU A 7 4.46 -6.65 15.73
C LEU A 7 5.07 -5.45 16.48
N PRO A 8 6.11 -4.81 15.91
CA PRO A 8 6.66 -3.59 16.48
C PRO A 8 5.59 -2.51 16.64
N LYS A 9 5.57 -1.81 17.76
CA LYS A 9 4.68 -0.67 17.96
C LYS A 9 5.08 0.47 17.05
N ILE A 10 4.09 1.08 16.39
CA ILE A 10 4.29 2.29 15.60
C ILE A 10 4.12 3.49 16.52
N ASN A 11 5.22 4.22 16.72
CA ASN A 11 5.11 5.55 17.31
C ASN A 11 4.61 6.53 16.22
N PRO A 12 3.46 7.19 16.41
CA PRO A 12 2.90 8.10 15.43
C PRO A 12 3.81 9.30 15.12
N ASP A 13 4.69 9.67 16.05
CA ASP A 13 5.68 10.76 15.87
C ASP A 13 6.96 10.33 15.12
N LYS A 14 7.08 9.03 14.80
CA LYS A 14 8.26 8.49 14.13
C LYS A 14 7.91 7.81 12.81
N PRO A 15 8.00 8.51 11.66
CA PRO A 15 7.69 7.94 10.35
C PRO A 15 8.43 6.64 10.02
N GLN A 16 9.67 6.47 10.56
CA GLN A 16 10.49 5.27 10.35
C GLN A 16 9.87 4.00 10.96
N ASP A 17 9.12 4.12 12.05
CA ASP A 17 8.49 2.97 12.70
C ASP A 17 7.50 2.25 11.77
N ASN A 18 6.88 2.97 10.83
CA ASN A 18 6.02 2.36 9.83
C ASN A 18 6.79 1.44 8.85
N ILE A 19 8.05 1.76 8.55
CA ILE A 19 8.92 0.94 7.70
C ILE A 19 9.27 -0.35 8.43
N THR A 20 9.75 -0.23 9.68
CA THR A 20 10.06 -1.37 10.55
C THR A 20 8.86 -2.30 10.73
N TYR A 21 7.65 -1.73 10.85
CA TYR A 21 6.41 -2.47 10.94
C TYR A 21 6.11 -3.26 9.66
N ILE A 22 6.25 -2.64 8.49
CA ILE A 22 6.04 -3.29 7.20
C ILE A 22 7.04 -4.46 7.03
N GLU A 23 8.30 -4.26 7.36
CA GLU A 23 9.34 -5.30 7.30
C GLU A 23 9.05 -6.45 8.26
N ALA A 24 8.57 -6.16 9.48
CA ALA A 24 8.20 -7.20 10.44
C ALA A 24 7.01 -8.05 9.95
N VAL A 25 6.00 -7.45 9.32
CA VAL A 25 4.89 -8.19 8.68
C VAL A 25 5.42 -9.07 7.54
N SER A 26 6.30 -8.53 6.69
CA SER A 26 6.93 -9.30 5.62
C SER A 26 7.64 -10.54 6.13
N GLN A 27 8.51 -10.37 7.13
CA GLN A 27 9.33 -11.45 7.70
C GLN A 27 8.48 -12.54 8.41
N LYS A 28 7.35 -12.15 8.98
CA LYS A 28 6.40 -13.10 9.59
C LYS A 28 5.49 -13.79 8.58
N SER A 29 5.45 -13.31 7.35
CA SER A 29 4.69 -13.93 6.27
C SER A 29 5.27 -15.29 5.89
N SER A 30 4.42 -16.31 5.72
CA SER A 30 4.88 -17.59 5.18
C SER A 30 5.30 -17.51 3.71
N SER A 31 4.96 -16.40 3.03
CA SER A 31 5.40 -16.13 1.65
C SER A 31 6.83 -15.60 1.56
N PHE A 32 7.43 -15.19 2.69
CA PHE A 32 8.77 -14.58 2.69
C PHE A 32 9.82 -15.51 2.10
N ASP A 33 9.82 -16.79 2.46
CA ASP A 33 10.81 -17.76 2.00
C ASP A 33 10.43 -18.53 0.74
N LYS A 34 9.22 -18.31 0.19
CA LYS A 34 8.74 -19.00 -1.01
C LYS A 34 9.31 -18.41 -2.30
N THR A 35 9.37 -19.26 -3.33
CA THR A 35 9.74 -18.88 -4.70
C THR A 35 8.73 -19.44 -5.68
N PHE A 36 8.60 -18.77 -6.83
CA PHE A 36 7.90 -19.30 -8.01
C PHE A 36 8.72 -20.39 -8.69
N GLU A 37 8.13 -21.12 -9.61
CA GLU A 37 8.81 -22.20 -10.38
C GLU A 37 10.05 -21.70 -11.13
N ASP A 38 10.06 -20.44 -11.57
CA ASP A 38 11.20 -19.82 -12.24
C ASP A 38 12.31 -19.35 -11.28
N GLY A 39 12.20 -19.68 -9.99
CA GLY A 39 13.12 -19.28 -8.92
C GLY A 39 12.93 -17.85 -8.41
N SER A 40 12.02 -17.08 -8.98
CA SER A 40 11.73 -15.71 -8.50
C SER A 40 11.16 -15.74 -7.09
N PRO A 41 11.67 -14.94 -6.13
CA PRO A 41 11.07 -14.83 -4.81
C PRO A 41 9.63 -14.32 -4.87
N PHE A 42 8.79 -14.78 -3.93
CA PHE A 42 7.45 -14.23 -3.77
C PHE A 42 7.53 -12.78 -3.28
N PHE A 43 6.49 -12.01 -3.66
CA PHE A 43 6.23 -10.72 -3.01
C PHE A 43 5.59 -10.97 -1.64
N THR A 44 5.81 -10.04 -0.72
CA THR A 44 5.33 -10.15 0.66
C THR A 44 4.16 -9.20 0.94
N TRP A 45 3.94 -8.21 0.06
CA TRP A 45 2.88 -7.21 0.18
C TRP A 45 2.10 -7.02 -1.11
N ILE A 46 0.80 -6.76 -0.94
CA ILE A 46 -0.08 -6.23 -1.99
C ILE A 46 -0.65 -4.90 -1.49
N GLU A 47 -0.56 -3.87 -2.32
CA GLU A 47 -1.26 -2.60 -2.11
C GLU A 47 -2.40 -2.51 -3.12
N PHE A 48 -3.63 -2.42 -2.61
CA PHE A 48 -4.82 -2.27 -3.43
C PHE A 48 -5.33 -0.84 -3.42
N ASN A 49 -5.57 -0.30 -4.60
CA ASN A 49 -6.42 0.86 -4.82
C ASN A 49 -7.82 0.35 -5.18
N ILE A 50 -8.67 0.11 -4.19
CA ILE A 50 -9.98 -0.56 -4.38
C ILE A 50 -11.08 0.34 -4.94
N THR A 51 -10.89 1.66 -4.90
CA THR A 51 -11.80 2.67 -5.44
C THR A 51 -11.01 3.81 -6.05
N ASP A 52 -11.66 4.65 -6.87
CA ASP A 52 -11.04 5.86 -7.41
C ASP A 52 -11.61 7.15 -6.76
N LEU A 53 -12.24 7.01 -5.59
CA LEU A 53 -12.82 8.11 -4.82
C LEU A 53 -11.94 8.50 -3.63
N CYS A 54 -11.85 9.80 -3.37
CA CYS A 54 -11.35 10.35 -2.13
C CYS A 54 -12.15 11.61 -1.78
N ASN A 55 -12.50 11.79 -0.52
CA ASN A 55 -13.21 12.94 -0.01
C ASN A 55 -12.29 14.13 0.36
N ARG A 56 -10.96 13.97 0.20
CA ARG A 56 -9.97 15.01 0.48
C ARG A 56 -9.18 15.43 -0.75
N THR A 57 -8.70 16.67 -0.75
CA THR A 57 -7.81 17.27 -1.74
C THR A 57 -6.55 17.82 -1.05
N CYS A 58 -5.79 16.93 -0.40
CA CYS A 58 -4.60 17.31 0.34
C CYS A 58 -3.56 17.98 -0.57
N SER A 59 -2.91 19.05 -0.11
CA SER A 59 -1.92 19.82 -0.87
C SER A 59 -0.71 19.01 -1.36
N PHE A 60 -0.36 17.93 -0.65
CA PHE A 60 0.73 17.00 -0.99
C PHE A 60 0.26 15.79 -1.84
N CYS A 61 -0.96 15.81 -2.33
CA CYS A 61 -1.56 14.71 -3.10
C CYS A 61 -1.92 15.18 -4.50
N PRO A 62 -1.68 14.40 -5.57
CA PRO A 62 -2.09 14.75 -6.95
C PRO A 62 -3.57 15.04 -7.12
N ARG A 63 -4.43 14.63 -6.20
CA ARG A 63 -5.88 14.96 -6.18
C ARG A 63 -6.18 16.44 -5.92
N VAL A 64 -5.18 17.23 -5.51
CA VAL A 64 -5.32 18.69 -5.39
C VAL A 64 -5.66 19.33 -6.74
N ASP A 65 -5.21 18.73 -7.83
CA ASP A 65 -5.57 19.15 -9.19
C ASP A 65 -6.42 18.07 -9.88
N PRO A 66 -7.73 18.30 -10.06
CA PRO A 66 -8.62 17.33 -10.72
C PRO A 66 -8.29 17.09 -12.19
N LYS A 67 -7.47 17.95 -12.82
CA LYS A 67 -6.95 17.71 -14.20
C LYS A 67 -5.83 16.67 -14.18
N VAL A 68 -5.09 16.54 -13.09
CA VAL A 68 -4.02 15.55 -12.89
C VAL A 68 -4.61 14.22 -12.46
N TYR A 69 -5.50 14.25 -11.45
CA TYR A 69 -6.13 13.05 -10.94
C TYR A 69 -7.60 13.32 -10.57
N PRO A 70 -8.53 13.08 -11.49
CA PRO A 70 -9.96 13.29 -11.24
C PRO A 70 -10.50 12.29 -10.22
N ASN A 71 -11.61 12.66 -9.61
CA ASN A 71 -12.35 11.84 -8.68
C ASN A 71 -13.45 11.10 -9.44
N ASN A 72 -13.25 9.82 -9.77
CA ASN A 72 -14.21 9.02 -10.52
C ASN A 72 -14.92 8.03 -9.60
N ASP A 73 -16.24 7.84 -9.77
CA ASP A 73 -17.00 6.82 -9.04
C ASP A 73 -16.76 5.44 -9.64
N LYS A 74 -15.60 4.88 -9.34
CA LYS A 74 -15.16 3.55 -9.78
C LYS A 74 -14.69 2.74 -8.58
N GLU A 75 -15.00 1.45 -8.60
CA GLU A 75 -14.62 0.48 -7.57
C GLU A 75 -14.23 -0.84 -8.23
N ILE A 76 -13.41 -1.62 -7.55
CA ILE A 76 -13.11 -2.99 -7.98
C ILE A 76 -14.39 -3.84 -7.96
N SER A 77 -14.57 -4.72 -8.94
CA SER A 77 -15.66 -5.67 -8.91
C SER A 77 -15.36 -6.82 -7.97
N LEU A 78 -16.39 -7.42 -7.36
CA LEU A 78 -16.23 -8.56 -6.47
C LEU A 78 -15.66 -9.77 -7.23
N GLU A 79 -16.10 -9.97 -8.47
CA GLU A 79 -15.66 -11.07 -9.33
C GLU A 79 -14.15 -10.98 -9.64
N LEU A 80 -13.66 -9.77 -9.96
CA LEU A 80 -12.23 -9.55 -10.17
C LEU A 80 -11.44 -9.77 -8.88
N TYR A 81 -11.97 -9.25 -7.76
CA TYR A 81 -11.30 -9.38 -6.48
C TYR A 81 -11.22 -10.85 -6.03
N GLU A 82 -12.33 -11.59 -6.12
CA GLU A 82 -12.39 -13.01 -5.81
C GLU A 82 -11.42 -13.83 -6.67
N LYS A 83 -11.37 -13.53 -7.99
CA LYS A 83 -10.37 -14.14 -8.89
C LYS A 83 -8.93 -13.90 -8.39
N ILE A 84 -8.62 -12.68 -7.97
CA ILE A 84 -7.27 -12.36 -7.47
C ILE A 84 -6.99 -13.12 -6.18
N MET A 85 -7.93 -13.17 -5.25
CA MET A 85 -7.77 -13.90 -3.99
C MET A 85 -7.59 -15.41 -4.24
N LYS A 86 -8.35 -15.97 -5.18
CA LYS A 86 -8.20 -17.36 -5.61
C LYS A 86 -6.82 -17.62 -6.23
N ASP A 87 -6.35 -16.79 -7.15
CA ASP A 87 -5.01 -16.89 -7.75
C ASP A 87 -3.91 -16.90 -6.67
N LEU A 88 -4.06 -16.10 -5.61
CA LEU A 88 -3.12 -16.05 -4.48
C LEU A 88 -3.19 -17.31 -3.63
N ALA A 89 -4.39 -17.81 -3.37
CA ALA A 89 -4.60 -19.05 -2.61
C ALA A 89 -4.02 -20.26 -3.38
N ASP A 90 -4.23 -20.33 -4.70
CA ASP A 90 -3.74 -21.43 -5.56
C ASP A 90 -2.20 -21.54 -5.52
N ILE A 91 -1.47 -20.41 -5.37
CA ILE A 91 -0.01 -20.43 -5.19
C ILE A 91 0.40 -20.51 -3.72
N GLY A 92 -0.54 -20.60 -2.80
CA GLY A 92 -0.29 -20.64 -1.35
C GLY A 92 0.36 -19.35 -0.82
N TRP A 93 0.01 -18.19 -1.39
CA TRP A 93 0.51 -16.91 -0.92
C TRP A 93 -0.17 -16.49 0.40
N GLU A 94 0.62 -16.02 1.35
CA GLU A 94 0.13 -15.40 2.59
C GLU A 94 1.08 -14.27 2.95
N GLY A 95 0.65 -13.05 2.70
CA GLY A 95 1.43 -11.84 2.98
C GLY A 95 0.58 -10.73 3.59
N GLY A 96 1.10 -9.52 3.51
CA GLY A 96 0.38 -8.32 3.91
C GLY A 96 -0.45 -7.76 2.76
N ILE A 97 -1.71 -7.45 3.03
CA ILE A 97 -2.59 -6.72 2.12
C ILE A 97 -2.88 -5.36 2.74
N VAL A 98 -2.70 -4.29 1.97
CA VAL A 98 -3.04 -2.94 2.40
C VAL A 98 -4.02 -2.29 1.42
N TYR A 99 -5.17 -1.84 1.93
CA TYR A 99 -6.07 -0.98 1.19
C TYR A 99 -5.67 0.47 1.41
N SER A 100 -5.15 1.10 0.35
CA SER A 100 -4.61 2.47 0.38
C SER A 100 -4.39 3.02 -1.03
N ALA A 101 -3.25 3.62 -1.28
CA ALA A 101 -2.72 4.13 -2.54
C ALA A 101 -3.32 5.48 -2.98
N PHE A 102 -4.21 5.49 -3.97
CA PHE A 102 -4.65 6.72 -4.65
C PHE A 102 -5.99 7.26 -4.14
N SER A 103 -6.65 6.57 -3.21
CA SER A 103 -8.03 6.81 -2.82
C SER A 103 -8.25 6.75 -1.30
N GLU A 104 -9.51 6.94 -0.90
CA GLU A 104 -9.97 6.70 0.47
C GLU A 104 -10.72 5.36 0.52
N PRO A 105 -10.17 4.32 1.15
CA PRO A 105 -10.79 2.99 1.17
C PRO A 105 -12.18 2.94 1.79
N LEU A 106 -12.49 3.82 2.76
CA LEU A 106 -13.81 3.86 3.41
C LEU A 106 -14.93 4.38 2.49
N LEU A 107 -14.58 4.90 1.30
CA LEU A 107 -15.56 5.23 0.26
C LEU A 107 -15.92 4.04 -0.63
N CYS A 108 -15.19 2.92 -0.54
CA CYS A 108 -15.54 1.71 -1.26
C CYS A 108 -16.78 1.05 -0.62
N ARG A 109 -17.87 0.98 -1.36
CA ARG A 109 -19.16 0.42 -0.88
C ARG A 109 -19.05 -1.08 -0.55
N LYS A 110 -18.10 -1.77 -1.19
CA LYS A 110 -17.89 -3.23 -1.08
C LYS A 110 -16.78 -3.60 -0.08
N LEU A 111 -16.29 -2.65 0.73
CA LEU A 111 -15.12 -2.87 1.58
C LEU A 111 -15.27 -4.07 2.53
N ARG A 112 -16.48 -4.29 3.06
CA ARG A 112 -16.76 -5.42 3.96
C ARG A 112 -16.65 -6.75 3.24
N GLU A 113 -17.27 -6.83 2.07
CA GLU A 113 -17.24 -8.03 1.24
C GLU A 113 -15.81 -8.35 0.79
N LEU A 114 -15.02 -7.35 0.42
CA LEU A 114 -13.61 -7.53 0.08
C LEU A 114 -12.81 -8.13 1.25
N LEU A 115 -13.04 -7.65 2.48
CA LEU A 115 -12.41 -8.20 3.69
C LEU A 115 -12.80 -9.66 3.92
N GLN A 116 -14.09 -9.96 3.81
CA GLN A 116 -14.62 -11.32 4.00
C GLN A 116 -14.04 -12.30 2.95
N ILE A 117 -14.07 -11.93 1.68
CA ILE A 117 -13.45 -12.71 0.58
C ILE A 117 -11.96 -12.91 0.87
N THR A 118 -11.25 -11.88 1.33
CA THR A 118 -9.84 -12.03 1.69
C THR A 118 -9.62 -13.12 2.73
N LYS A 119 -10.39 -13.10 3.82
CA LYS A 119 -10.22 -14.08 4.90
C LYS A 119 -10.75 -15.47 4.55
N GLU A 120 -11.68 -15.58 3.62
CA GLU A 120 -12.15 -16.85 3.07
C GLU A 120 -11.03 -17.56 2.29
N PHE A 121 -10.37 -16.87 1.36
CA PHE A 121 -9.32 -17.46 0.53
C PHE A 121 -7.93 -17.46 1.18
N LEU A 122 -7.63 -16.46 1.99
CA LEU A 122 -6.31 -16.19 2.57
C LEU A 122 -6.42 -15.95 4.08
N PRO A 123 -6.88 -16.93 4.87
CA PRO A 123 -7.12 -16.75 6.30
C PRO A 123 -5.88 -16.35 7.10
N GLY A 124 -4.69 -16.72 6.62
CA GLY A 124 -3.40 -16.40 7.23
C GLY A 124 -2.80 -15.05 6.81
N SER A 125 -3.42 -14.31 5.90
CA SER A 125 -2.91 -13.01 5.46
C SER A 125 -3.20 -11.91 6.46
N PHE A 126 -2.29 -10.94 6.55
CA PHE A 126 -2.43 -9.73 7.35
C PHE A 126 -3.12 -8.64 6.53
N VAL A 127 -4.18 -8.02 7.05
CA VAL A 127 -5.00 -7.03 6.33
C VAL A 127 -4.98 -5.68 7.03
N GLU A 128 -4.51 -4.67 6.34
CA GLU A 128 -4.40 -3.29 6.80
C GLU A 128 -5.26 -2.34 5.98
N ILE A 129 -5.93 -1.40 6.63
CA ILE A 129 -6.61 -0.27 5.99
C ILE A 129 -5.90 1.02 6.39
N VAL A 130 -5.54 1.86 5.40
CA VAL A 130 -5.01 3.21 5.65
C VAL A 130 -6.06 4.21 5.20
N THR A 131 -6.56 5.01 6.13
CA THR A 131 -7.66 5.96 5.92
C THR A 131 -7.30 7.36 6.39
N ASN A 132 -7.97 8.37 5.83
CA ASN A 132 -7.98 9.73 6.34
C ASN A 132 -8.87 9.90 7.59
N GLY A 133 -9.71 8.92 7.89
CA GLY A 133 -10.53 8.86 9.08
C GLY A 133 -11.84 9.66 9.04
N ASP A 134 -12.08 10.48 8.02
CA ASP A 134 -13.25 11.38 8.00
C ASP A 134 -14.59 10.64 8.05
N LEU A 135 -14.65 9.45 7.48
CA LEU A 135 -15.84 8.59 7.46
C LEU A 135 -15.84 7.54 8.56
N LEU A 136 -14.76 7.47 9.36
CA LEU A 136 -14.63 6.44 10.36
C LEU A 136 -15.51 6.73 11.57
N THR A 137 -16.24 5.73 12.02
CA THR A 137 -16.96 5.71 13.29
C THR A 137 -16.48 4.55 14.14
N ALA A 138 -16.76 4.58 15.44
CA ALA A 138 -16.40 3.48 16.34
C ALA A 138 -17.08 2.16 15.92
N ASP A 139 -18.34 2.24 15.49
CA ASP A 139 -19.10 1.06 15.06
C ASP A 139 -18.56 0.51 13.73
N LEU A 140 -18.20 1.40 12.78
CA LEU A 140 -17.55 0.98 11.54
C LEU A 140 -16.19 0.31 11.78
N ALA A 141 -15.37 0.89 12.66
CA ALA A 141 -14.07 0.30 12.99
C ALA A 141 -14.20 -1.11 13.58
N LYS A 142 -15.17 -1.31 14.49
CA LYS A 142 -15.49 -2.62 15.07
C LYS A 142 -16.00 -3.61 14.00
N ASP A 143 -16.86 -3.16 13.12
CA ASP A 143 -17.42 -3.94 12.05
C ASP A 143 -16.37 -4.39 11.03
N LEU A 144 -15.47 -3.50 10.62
CA LEU A 144 -14.34 -3.85 9.75
C LEU A 144 -13.39 -4.88 10.38
N LEU A 145 -13.12 -4.78 11.69
CA LEU A 145 -12.37 -5.79 12.42
C LEU A 145 -13.08 -7.16 12.34
N TRP A 146 -14.40 -7.17 12.55
CA TRP A 146 -15.20 -8.40 12.47
C TRP A 146 -15.23 -8.99 11.07
N CYS A 147 -15.20 -8.14 10.02
CA CYS A 147 -15.11 -8.58 8.63
C CYS A 147 -13.72 -9.11 8.23
N GLY A 148 -12.70 -8.98 9.08
CA GLY A 148 -11.38 -9.55 8.82
C GLY A 148 -10.23 -8.55 8.65
N MET A 149 -10.45 -7.26 8.95
CA MET A 149 -9.34 -6.31 9.08
C MET A 149 -8.50 -6.64 10.32
N ASP A 150 -7.18 -6.64 10.19
CA ASP A 150 -6.27 -6.80 11.32
C ASP A 150 -5.91 -5.44 11.95
N VAL A 151 -5.67 -4.43 11.11
CA VAL A 151 -5.24 -3.08 11.55
C VAL A 151 -5.87 -1.98 10.72
N ILE A 152 -6.32 -0.92 11.38
CA ILE A 152 -6.67 0.34 10.74
C ILE A 152 -5.67 1.43 11.15
N LYS A 153 -5.06 2.09 10.15
CA LYS A 153 -4.17 3.23 10.33
C LYS A 153 -4.87 4.51 9.94
N VAL A 154 -5.13 5.36 10.91
CA VAL A 154 -5.80 6.65 10.69
C VAL A 154 -4.75 7.75 10.54
N SER A 155 -4.72 8.39 9.38
CA SER A 155 -3.84 9.52 9.10
C SER A 155 -4.51 10.82 9.52
N LEU A 156 -3.99 11.47 10.55
CA LEU A 156 -4.48 12.74 11.07
C LEU A 156 -3.78 13.88 10.32
N TYR A 157 -4.53 14.65 9.53
CA TYR A 157 -3.95 15.65 8.64
C TYR A 157 -4.16 17.10 9.13
N ASP A 158 -5.11 17.34 10.05
CA ASP A 158 -5.61 18.69 10.31
C ASP A 158 -5.04 19.27 11.62
N GLY A 159 -4.28 18.50 12.40
CA GLY A 159 -3.63 18.97 13.61
C GLY A 159 -3.87 18.13 14.85
N ALA A 160 -3.22 18.54 15.95
CA ALA A 160 -3.24 17.83 17.23
C ALA A 160 -4.64 17.66 17.83
N PHE A 161 -5.57 18.56 17.50
CA PHE A 161 -6.96 18.48 17.98
C PHE A 161 -7.70 17.21 17.53
N GLN A 162 -7.23 16.52 16.49
CA GLN A 162 -7.80 15.26 16.03
C GLN A 162 -7.43 14.06 16.95
N ILE A 163 -6.36 14.18 17.74
CA ILE A 163 -5.83 13.05 18.54
C ILE A 163 -6.90 12.52 19.51
N ASP A 164 -7.44 13.39 20.36
CA ASP A 164 -8.36 12.97 21.42
C ASP A 164 -9.70 12.44 20.89
N PRO A 165 -10.32 13.02 19.86
CA PRO A 165 -11.47 12.42 19.20
C PRO A 165 -11.20 10.98 18.73
N PHE A 166 -10.09 10.73 18.05
CA PHE A 166 -9.78 9.39 17.56
C PHE A 166 -9.36 8.43 18.67
N LYS A 167 -8.69 8.89 19.75
CA LYS A 167 -8.46 8.06 20.95
C LYS A 167 -9.77 7.65 21.62
N ARG A 168 -10.74 8.54 21.72
CA ARG A 168 -12.09 8.21 22.24
C ARG A 168 -12.81 7.24 21.32
N MET A 169 -12.72 7.42 19.99
CA MET A 169 -13.31 6.52 19.00
C MET A 169 -12.71 5.12 19.14
N ARG A 170 -11.39 4.98 19.23
CA ARG A 170 -10.71 3.71 19.47
C ARG A 170 -11.23 3.03 20.74
N LYS A 171 -11.30 3.76 21.87
CA LYS A 171 -11.82 3.20 23.13
C LYS A 171 -13.27 2.73 22.96
N LYS A 172 -14.12 3.50 22.26
CA LYS A 172 -15.52 3.13 22.01
C LYS A 172 -15.65 1.90 21.11
N SER A 173 -14.78 1.74 20.12
CA SER A 173 -14.78 0.59 19.22
C SER A 173 -14.31 -0.71 19.88
N GLY A 174 -13.60 -0.61 21.03
CA GLY A 174 -12.99 -1.77 21.69
C GLY A 174 -11.70 -2.27 21.03
N LEU A 175 -11.18 -1.58 20.01
CA LEU A 175 -9.93 -1.93 19.36
C LEU A 175 -8.73 -1.53 20.24
N THR A 176 -7.68 -2.34 20.20
CA THR A 176 -6.40 -2.04 20.89
C THR A 176 -5.59 -0.95 20.16
N GLU A 177 -4.52 -0.48 20.77
CA GLU A 177 -3.59 0.46 20.14
C GLU A 177 -2.88 -0.14 18.94
N ASP A 178 -2.66 -1.44 18.94
CA ASP A 178 -2.02 -2.16 17.84
C ASP A 178 -2.99 -2.42 16.68
N GLN A 179 -4.31 -2.40 16.92
CA GLN A 179 -5.36 -2.56 15.90
C GLN A 179 -5.86 -1.24 15.34
N PHE A 180 -5.74 -0.15 16.10
CA PHE A 180 -6.19 1.18 15.71
C PHE A 180 -5.06 2.18 15.90
N ILE A 181 -4.26 2.38 14.87
CA ILE A 181 -3.02 3.16 14.91
C ILE A 181 -3.29 4.57 14.41
N LEU A 182 -2.89 5.57 15.20
CA LEU A 182 -2.90 6.96 14.77
C LEU A 182 -1.56 7.30 14.12
N ARG A 183 -1.62 7.99 12.99
CA ARG A 183 -0.44 8.47 12.26
C ARG A 183 -0.54 9.99 12.14
N TYR A 184 0.35 10.71 12.77
CA TYR A 184 0.39 12.17 12.72
C TYR A 184 0.95 12.60 11.36
N ARG A 185 0.12 13.35 10.62
CA ARG A 185 0.38 13.76 9.25
C ARG A 185 0.19 15.27 9.08
N TRP A 186 0.40 16.01 10.15
CA TRP A 186 0.51 17.46 10.15
C TRP A 186 1.81 17.83 10.84
N ASP A 187 2.32 18.99 10.51
CA ASP A 187 3.44 19.60 11.21
C ASP A 187 3.20 21.12 11.27
N PRO A 188 3.37 21.75 12.44
CA PRO A 188 3.41 23.20 12.55
C PRO A 188 4.45 23.86 11.62
N GLU A 189 5.52 23.15 11.28
CA GLU A 189 6.58 23.60 10.36
C GLU A 189 6.35 23.18 8.90
N GLY A 190 5.28 22.43 8.62
CA GLY A 190 4.82 22.10 7.27
C GLY A 190 5.37 20.82 6.67
N ASP A 191 6.01 19.94 7.42
CA ASP A 191 6.54 18.68 6.91
C ASP A 191 5.54 17.50 6.97
N TYR A 192 4.41 17.66 7.65
CA TYR A 192 3.31 16.70 7.78
C TYR A 192 3.71 15.34 8.39
N GLY A 193 4.85 15.24 9.08
CA GLY A 193 5.37 13.95 9.55
C GLY A 193 5.48 12.93 8.41
N LEU A 194 5.71 13.38 7.19
CA LEU A 194 5.78 12.60 5.96
C LEU A 194 7.13 12.85 5.29
N ILE A 195 7.67 11.81 4.68
CA ILE A 195 8.67 11.99 3.63
C ILE A 195 7.89 12.37 2.37
N LEU A 196 7.76 13.67 2.14
CA LEU A 196 7.09 14.18 0.95
C LEU A 196 7.85 13.76 -0.30
N SER A 197 7.12 13.51 -1.37
CA SER A 197 7.70 13.17 -2.67
C SER A 197 6.90 13.84 -3.78
N ASN A 198 7.55 14.08 -4.92
CA ASN A 198 6.93 14.67 -6.10
C ASN A 198 5.95 13.73 -6.82
N ARG A 199 5.62 12.57 -6.22
CA ARG A 199 4.71 11.57 -6.80
C ARG A 199 5.05 11.26 -8.26
N ALA A 200 6.31 10.94 -8.51
CA ALA A 200 6.88 10.71 -9.85
C ALA A 200 6.66 11.88 -10.84
N GLY A 201 6.73 13.10 -10.32
CA GLY A 201 6.66 14.35 -11.08
C GLY A 201 5.22 14.85 -11.34
N THR A 202 4.25 14.45 -10.51
CA THR A 202 2.87 14.96 -10.57
C THR A 202 2.61 16.13 -9.61
N ILE A 203 3.48 16.31 -8.63
CA ILE A 203 3.47 17.46 -7.70
C ILE A 203 4.85 18.09 -7.69
N ASP A 204 4.88 19.39 -7.70
CA ASP A 204 6.11 20.17 -7.54
C ASP A 204 6.22 20.67 -6.09
N PHE A 205 7.21 20.16 -5.36
CA PHE A 205 7.55 20.63 -4.02
C PHE A 205 8.78 21.54 -4.02
N ASN A 206 9.25 22.00 -5.20
CA ASN A 206 10.45 22.84 -5.34
C ASN A 206 11.70 22.24 -4.67
N GLN A 207 11.78 20.92 -4.53
CA GLN A 207 12.95 20.26 -3.98
C GLN A 207 14.02 20.14 -5.07
N PRO A 208 15.23 20.67 -4.86
CA PRO A 208 16.31 20.64 -5.86
C PRO A 208 16.94 19.24 -5.93
N THR A 209 16.19 18.25 -6.39
CA THR A 209 16.70 16.88 -6.55
C THR A 209 17.18 16.63 -7.96
N LYS A 210 18.44 16.24 -8.11
CA LYS A 210 18.99 15.85 -9.42
C LYS A 210 18.40 14.53 -9.89
N LEU A 211 17.51 14.58 -10.87
CA LEU A 211 16.85 13.42 -11.47
C LEU A 211 17.52 13.01 -12.79
N PRO A 212 17.41 11.74 -13.21
CA PRO A 212 16.87 10.62 -12.42
C PRO A 212 17.79 10.23 -11.27
N LEU A 213 17.21 9.75 -10.18
CA LEU A 213 17.98 9.22 -9.05
C LEU A 213 18.89 8.06 -9.51
N LYS A 214 20.06 7.96 -8.88
CA LYS A 214 21.09 6.94 -9.18
C LYS A 214 21.24 5.93 -8.04
N ASN A 215 20.12 5.49 -7.48
CA ASN A 215 20.07 4.46 -6.44
C ASN A 215 19.05 3.36 -6.80
N ASN A 216 19.12 2.24 -6.09
CA ASN A 216 18.15 1.15 -6.24
C ASN A 216 16.75 1.60 -5.83
N CYS A 217 15.73 0.83 -6.23
CA CYS A 217 14.38 0.98 -5.70
C CYS A 217 13.82 -0.42 -5.42
N HIS A 218 13.43 -0.67 -4.17
CA HIS A 218 13.01 -1.99 -3.72
C HIS A 218 11.52 -2.28 -3.94
N PHE A 219 10.68 -1.30 -4.27
CA PHE A 219 9.22 -1.47 -4.36
C PHE A 219 8.79 -2.70 -5.18
N THR A 220 9.38 -2.92 -6.33
CA THR A 220 9.03 -4.03 -7.24
C THR A 220 9.61 -5.39 -6.84
N PHE A 221 10.36 -5.44 -5.75
CA PHE A 221 10.98 -6.66 -5.24
C PHE A 221 10.18 -7.30 -4.12
N TYR A 222 9.30 -6.53 -3.46
CA TYR A 222 8.52 -7.01 -2.33
C TYR A 222 7.03 -6.73 -2.42
N LYS A 223 6.60 -5.75 -3.26
CA LYS A 223 5.23 -5.28 -3.28
C LYS A 223 4.62 -5.29 -4.68
N LEU A 224 3.37 -5.73 -4.77
CA LEU A 224 2.53 -5.64 -5.94
C LEU A 224 1.50 -4.53 -5.74
N MET A 225 1.37 -3.60 -6.70
CA MET A 225 0.38 -2.52 -6.68
C MET A 225 -0.75 -2.82 -7.65
N ILE A 226 -1.97 -3.02 -7.14
CA ILE A 226 -3.16 -3.39 -7.93
C ILE A 226 -4.18 -2.25 -7.90
N ASP A 227 -4.59 -1.80 -9.08
CA ASP A 227 -5.61 -0.77 -9.24
C ASP A 227 -7.02 -1.39 -9.33
N TYR A 228 -8.06 -0.60 -9.06
CA TYR A 228 -9.46 -1.02 -9.05
C TYR A 228 -9.94 -1.67 -10.36
N ASP A 229 -9.29 -1.37 -11.46
CA ASP A 229 -9.61 -1.91 -12.80
C ASP A 229 -8.81 -3.18 -13.14
N GLY A 230 -8.05 -3.73 -12.19
CA GLY A 230 -7.23 -4.92 -12.36
C GLY A 230 -5.87 -4.69 -13.02
N ARG A 231 -5.53 -3.46 -13.38
CA ARG A 231 -4.16 -3.16 -13.82
C ARG A 231 -3.19 -3.31 -12.64
N VAL A 232 -2.06 -3.92 -12.91
CA VAL A 232 -0.94 -3.95 -11.98
C VAL A 232 0.03 -2.84 -12.36
N LEU A 233 0.13 -1.84 -11.49
CA LEU A 233 0.97 -0.67 -11.68
C LEU A 233 2.39 -0.92 -11.14
N LEU A 234 3.32 -0.09 -11.59
CA LEU A 234 4.71 -0.20 -11.15
C LEU A 234 4.86 0.01 -9.64
N CYS A 235 4.22 1.03 -9.11
CA CYS A 235 4.19 1.37 -7.67
C CYS A 235 3.14 2.43 -7.37
N SER A 236 2.87 2.67 -6.07
CA SER A 236 1.93 3.69 -5.58
C SER A 236 2.37 5.15 -5.78
N HIS A 237 3.53 5.39 -6.41
CA HIS A 237 3.94 6.74 -6.84
C HIS A 237 3.61 7.04 -8.31
N ASP A 238 3.20 6.03 -9.11
CA ASP A 238 2.80 6.21 -10.51
C ASP A 238 1.35 6.70 -10.63
N TRP A 239 1.10 7.91 -10.13
CA TRP A 239 -0.24 8.50 -10.10
C TRP A 239 -0.87 8.70 -11.49
N ILE A 240 -0.07 8.96 -12.51
CA ILE A 240 -0.61 9.06 -13.88
C ILE A 240 -0.75 7.69 -14.56
N LYS A 241 -0.48 6.62 -13.81
CA LYS A 241 -0.65 5.22 -14.26
C LYS A 241 0.03 4.96 -15.61
N LYS A 242 1.25 5.55 -15.78
CA LYS A 242 2.02 5.49 -17.04
C LYS A 242 2.60 4.13 -17.36
N ARG A 243 2.77 3.29 -16.34
CA ARG A 243 3.33 1.96 -16.52
C ARG A 243 2.55 0.90 -15.78
N ASP A 244 1.69 0.23 -16.51
CA ASP A 244 1.17 -1.06 -16.10
C ASP A 244 2.16 -2.17 -16.45
N VAL A 245 2.37 -3.09 -15.52
CA VAL A 245 3.23 -4.26 -15.70
C VAL A 245 2.42 -5.52 -15.98
N GLY A 246 1.10 -5.47 -15.78
CA GLY A 246 0.17 -6.54 -16.08
C GLY A 246 -1.29 -6.13 -15.92
N ASN A 247 -2.20 -7.07 -16.20
CA ASN A 247 -3.64 -6.86 -16.02
C ASN A 247 -4.29 -8.18 -15.55
N LEU A 248 -4.81 -8.16 -14.33
CA LEU A 248 -5.37 -9.33 -13.65
C LEU A 248 -6.76 -9.74 -14.17
N ASN A 249 -7.37 -8.97 -15.07
CA ASN A 249 -8.54 -9.45 -15.81
C ASN A 249 -8.19 -10.54 -16.83
N ARG A 250 -6.91 -10.67 -17.20
CA ARG A 250 -6.44 -11.58 -18.28
C ARG A 250 -5.26 -12.44 -17.88
N GLN A 251 -4.64 -12.17 -16.75
CA GLN A 251 -3.44 -12.82 -16.25
C GLN A 251 -3.66 -13.26 -14.81
N THR A 252 -2.96 -14.31 -14.40
CA THR A 252 -2.82 -14.65 -12.98
C THR A 252 -1.81 -13.72 -12.30
N VAL A 253 -1.85 -13.70 -10.97
CA VAL A 253 -0.87 -12.92 -10.18
C VAL A 253 0.55 -13.44 -10.42
N ALA A 254 0.73 -14.75 -10.53
CA ALA A 254 2.01 -15.39 -10.84
C ALA A 254 2.55 -14.96 -12.22
N GLU A 255 1.70 -15.01 -13.25
CA GLU A 255 2.08 -14.58 -14.61
C GLU A 255 2.52 -13.13 -14.66
N VAL A 256 1.84 -12.23 -13.92
CA VAL A 256 2.24 -10.83 -13.84
C VAL A 256 3.58 -10.67 -13.12
N TRP A 257 3.73 -11.32 -11.95
CA TRP A 257 4.93 -11.18 -11.12
C TRP A 257 6.18 -11.70 -11.81
N THR A 258 6.09 -12.81 -12.55
CA THR A 258 7.21 -13.43 -13.27
C THR A 258 7.36 -12.93 -14.71
N SER A 259 6.52 -11.98 -15.15
CA SER A 259 6.48 -11.49 -16.53
C SER A 259 7.80 -10.84 -16.98
N LYS A 260 8.02 -10.83 -18.31
CA LYS A 260 9.14 -10.09 -18.92
C LYS A 260 9.13 -8.61 -18.59
N LYS A 261 7.93 -8.00 -18.45
CA LYS A 261 7.78 -6.58 -18.04
C LYS A 261 8.31 -6.35 -16.62
N MET A 262 7.94 -7.20 -15.67
CA MET A 262 8.44 -7.11 -14.29
C MET A 262 9.93 -7.41 -14.19
N LYS A 263 10.43 -8.42 -14.89
CA LYS A 263 11.87 -8.74 -14.96
C LYS A 263 12.67 -7.55 -15.50
N PHE A 264 12.22 -6.91 -16.57
CA PHE A 264 12.84 -5.70 -17.13
C PHE A 264 12.90 -4.57 -16.09
N VAL A 265 11.78 -4.31 -15.39
CA VAL A 265 11.72 -3.24 -14.39
C VAL A 265 12.66 -3.53 -13.21
N ARG A 266 12.67 -4.77 -12.70
CA ARG A 266 13.56 -5.17 -11.61
C ARG A 266 15.02 -5.06 -12.01
N ASP A 267 15.39 -5.52 -13.20
CA ASP A 267 16.76 -5.36 -13.71
C ASP A 267 17.18 -3.90 -13.70
N ARG A 268 16.33 -3.00 -14.20
CA ARG A 268 16.65 -1.57 -14.23
C ARG A 268 16.78 -0.98 -12.81
N LEU A 269 15.81 -1.24 -11.94
CA LEU A 269 15.79 -0.67 -10.59
C LEU A 269 16.84 -1.27 -9.66
N GLY A 270 17.15 -2.56 -9.81
CA GLY A 270 18.24 -3.24 -9.11
C GLY A 270 19.62 -2.76 -9.53
N ASN A 271 19.77 -2.29 -10.77
CA ASN A 271 21.01 -1.75 -11.33
C ASN A 271 21.08 -0.21 -11.32
N LYS A 272 20.28 0.46 -10.48
CA LYS A 272 20.27 1.94 -10.31
C LYS A 272 19.93 2.71 -11.60
N LYS A 273 19.21 2.07 -12.54
CA LYS A 273 18.87 2.64 -13.86
C LYS A 273 17.41 3.12 -13.84
N ARG A 274 17.16 4.33 -13.35
CA ARG A 274 15.82 4.92 -13.25
C ARG A 274 15.44 5.80 -14.47
N ASN A 275 16.14 5.70 -15.60
CA ASN A 275 15.91 6.50 -16.81
C ASN A 275 14.74 5.95 -17.68
N PHE A 276 13.59 5.66 -17.08
CA PHE A 276 12.36 5.26 -17.74
C PHE A 276 11.14 5.77 -16.96
N ASN A 277 10.00 5.94 -17.61
CA ASN A 277 8.76 6.39 -16.96
C ASN A 277 8.18 5.30 -16.04
N PRO A 278 7.64 5.70 -14.86
CA PRO A 278 7.60 7.04 -14.27
C PRO A 278 8.88 7.41 -13.49
N CYS A 279 9.81 6.46 -13.31
CA CYS A 279 10.98 6.56 -12.42
C CYS A 279 11.95 7.69 -12.80
N ILE A 280 11.97 8.11 -14.07
CA ILE A 280 12.85 9.20 -14.55
C ILE A 280 12.58 10.54 -13.83
N LYS A 281 11.32 10.75 -13.39
CA LYS A 281 10.90 11.97 -12.69
C LYS A 281 10.70 11.75 -11.17
N CYS A 282 10.94 10.54 -10.67
CA CYS A 282 10.65 10.17 -9.30
C CYS A 282 11.80 10.56 -8.36
N ASP A 283 11.50 11.29 -7.30
CA ASP A 283 12.43 11.68 -6.23
C ASP A 283 12.40 10.74 -5.01
N VAL A 284 11.55 9.71 -5.03
CA VAL A 284 11.45 8.75 -3.93
C VAL A 284 12.72 7.92 -3.81
N ASN A 285 13.30 7.90 -2.61
CA ASN A 285 14.49 7.09 -2.34
C ASN A 285 14.28 5.62 -2.74
N GLY A 286 13.17 5.01 -2.33
CA GLY A 286 12.80 3.64 -2.73
C GLY A 286 13.60 2.51 -2.08
N THR A 287 14.55 2.83 -1.18
CA THR A 287 15.37 1.84 -0.46
C THR A 287 15.05 1.77 1.04
N LEU A 288 14.05 2.54 1.50
CA LEU A 288 13.69 2.61 2.90
C LEU A 288 13.04 1.33 3.43
N GLY A 289 12.40 0.54 2.57
CA GLY A 289 11.78 -0.74 2.93
C GLY A 289 12.06 -1.80 1.87
N GLY A 290 11.83 -3.09 2.20
CA GLY A 290 11.99 -4.23 1.30
C GLY A 290 13.45 -4.62 1.05
N MET A 291 14.36 -4.28 1.98
CA MET A 291 15.79 -4.60 1.84
C MET A 291 16.04 -6.10 1.83
N GLU A 292 15.37 -6.83 2.72
CA GLU A 292 15.59 -8.27 2.84
C GLU A 292 15.04 -9.01 1.60
N GLU A 293 13.88 -8.59 1.10
CA GLU A 293 13.35 -9.13 -0.15
C GLU A 293 14.26 -8.79 -1.33
N PHE A 294 14.76 -7.57 -1.40
CA PHE A 294 15.71 -7.17 -2.44
C PHE A 294 16.97 -8.04 -2.46
N LYS A 295 17.53 -8.36 -1.28
CA LYS A 295 18.70 -9.27 -1.15
C LYS A 295 18.40 -10.68 -1.69
N ARG A 296 17.16 -11.17 -1.58
CA ARG A 296 16.76 -12.48 -2.10
C ARG A 296 16.80 -12.57 -3.62
N TRP A 297 16.62 -11.44 -4.31
CA TRP A 297 16.74 -11.36 -5.78
C TRP A 297 18.19 -11.27 -6.28
N ALA A 298 19.12 -10.96 -5.39
CA ALA A 298 20.56 -10.87 -5.70
C ALA A 298 21.30 -12.22 -5.59
N LYS A 299 20.59 -13.26 -5.15
CA LYS A 299 21.08 -14.65 -5.08
C LYS A 299 20.76 -15.38 -6.37
#